data_bd871dc038236f5ecce3fa4b7aebf3ff
#
_entry.id   bd871dc038236f5ecce3fa4b7aebf3ff
#
_cell.length_a   1.000
_cell.length_b   1.000
_cell.length_c   1.000
_cell.angle_alpha   90.00
_cell.angle_beta   90.00
_cell.angle_gamma   90.00
#
_symmetry.space_group_name_H-M   'P 1'
#
loop_
_entity.id
_entity.type
_entity.pdbx_description
1 polymer ?
#
loop_
_entity_poly.entity_id
_entity_poly.type
_entity_poly.pdbx_seq_one_letter_code
_entity_poly.pdbx_strand_id
1 'polypeptide(L)'
;MSHENFNTLDNHEEIFEMIDKDFLQLYFFQGDVFEINNQIKNFFDLENDLEILRSIHFILSPQVLSLLKHLPFLLRNLSHSTYRKNEVMRGRIRGNINWNDTIKTRLSSGYNDKTLFVCSPPNKYYNLEENQLLKFLLNKIIHLKEYNLPFANPSKYEFDFEKIDESDDWYTKVRGRYEVCKKTLKKVYFDDIDDIEKVSAKHLKKIVNHKNFLYSKIVYDVYKLYYDLFIDYDEMVLREFIKQTIIKSRDSNKLYELYVFSELDKAIPGKSEYCLLYDNKKGNLIKKRLNGEVWATIYYQMTPTDLDKISKYKKLCQGYSIGCKVRAPDVIVKFEHENTYRLFEVKNTDNKNYIRDSMYKVMGYLNDFEGDENDKYLTEKYPIILVTFDGIMQENVDYENEKIVICNNNEFKKYLEEGIFLKKL
;
A
#
# COMPACT_ATOMS: atom_id res chain seq x y z
N MET A 1 -27.27 -8.10 1.35
CA MET A 1 -26.76 -9.38 1.89
C MET A 1 -26.09 -10.09 0.73
N SER A 2 -24.81 -10.21 0.79
CA SER A 2 -23.89 -10.61 -0.29
C SER A 2 -23.92 -12.11 -0.54
N HIS A 3 -24.48 -12.53 -1.65
CA HIS A 3 -24.40 -13.90 -2.18
C HIS A 3 -23.12 -14.17 -3.00
N GLU A 4 -22.12 -13.26 -2.95
CA GLU A 4 -20.96 -13.29 -3.84
C GLU A 4 -19.80 -14.20 -3.37
N ASN A 5 -19.76 -14.64 -2.11
CA ASN A 5 -18.54 -15.25 -1.56
C ASN A 5 -18.39 -16.78 -1.71
N PHE A 6 -19.36 -17.50 -2.29
CA PHE A 6 -19.26 -18.95 -2.42
C PHE A 6 -18.71 -19.48 -3.76
N ASN A 7 -18.45 -18.59 -4.72
CA ASN A 7 -18.07 -18.98 -6.09
C ASN A 7 -16.63 -18.60 -6.45
N THR A 8 -15.87 -18.04 -5.53
CA THR A 8 -14.47 -17.65 -5.74
C THR A 8 -13.53 -18.61 -5.02
N LEU A 9 -12.37 -18.85 -5.63
CA LEU A 9 -11.31 -19.66 -5.02
C LEU A 9 -10.58 -18.87 -3.93
N ASP A 10 -10.19 -19.57 -2.87
CA ASP A 10 -9.30 -19.02 -1.82
C ASP A 10 -7.83 -19.22 -2.22
N ASN A 11 -7.43 -18.53 -3.29
CA ASN A 11 -6.09 -18.59 -3.88
C ASN A 11 -5.41 -17.21 -3.93
N HIS A 12 -5.79 -16.35 -3.00
CA HIS A 12 -5.35 -14.97 -2.94
C HIS A 12 -3.82 -14.81 -2.95
N GLU A 13 -3.11 -15.55 -2.09
CA GLU A 13 -1.64 -15.46 -1.99
C GLU A 13 -0.96 -15.99 -3.27
N GLU A 14 -1.49 -17.04 -3.88
CA GLU A 14 -0.98 -17.59 -5.14
C GLU A 14 -1.07 -16.55 -6.26
N ILE A 15 -2.25 -15.96 -6.47
CA ILE A 15 -2.44 -14.92 -7.50
C ILE A 15 -1.55 -13.71 -7.22
N PHE A 16 -1.46 -13.28 -5.95
CA PHE A 16 -0.66 -12.15 -5.56
C PHE A 16 0.83 -12.34 -5.92
N GLU A 17 1.39 -13.55 -5.73
CA GLU A 17 2.77 -13.86 -6.10
C GLU A 17 2.98 -14.00 -7.62
N MET A 18 1.91 -14.30 -8.37
CA MET A 18 1.96 -14.37 -9.84
C MET A 18 2.02 -13.00 -10.51
N ILE A 19 1.55 -11.93 -9.85
CA ILE A 19 1.58 -10.57 -10.42
C ILE A 19 3.03 -10.10 -10.54
N ASP A 20 3.39 -9.71 -11.77
CA ASP A 20 4.74 -9.26 -12.10
C ASP A 20 5.13 -7.99 -11.34
N LYS A 21 6.30 -8.03 -10.70
CA LYS A 21 6.87 -6.89 -9.98
C LYS A 21 7.24 -5.74 -10.91
N ASP A 22 7.74 -6.09 -12.11
CA ASP A 22 8.16 -5.09 -13.10
C ASP A 22 6.96 -4.37 -13.72
N PHE A 23 5.84 -5.09 -13.93
CA PHE A 23 4.58 -4.49 -14.37
C PHE A 23 4.11 -3.39 -13.41
N LEU A 24 4.12 -3.66 -12.11
CA LEU A 24 3.72 -2.68 -11.10
C LEU A 24 4.62 -1.44 -11.13
N GLN A 25 5.91 -1.63 -11.31
CA GLN A 25 6.88 -0.55 -11.44
C GLN A 25 6.60 0.34 -12.65
N LEU A 26 6.49 -0.28 -13.81
CA LEU A 26 6.30 0.45 -15.06
C LEU A 26 4.95 1.14 -15.12
N TYR A 27 3.94 0.57 -14.48
CA TYR A 27 2.57 1.09 -14.51
C TYR A 27 2.36 2.28 -13.57
N PHE A 28 2.92 2.24 -12.35
CA PHE A 28 2.65 3.24 -11.32
C PHE A 28 3.72 4.33 -11.17
N PHE A 29 4.92 4.14 -11.71
CA PHE A 29 6.04 5.07 -11.46
C PHE A 29 6.43 5.92 -12.68
N GLN A 30 5.47 6.26 -13.52
CA GLN A 30 5.67 7.22 -14.61
C GLN A 30 5.14 8.61 -14.20
N GLY A 31 6.04 9.55 -13.94
CA GLY A 31 5.70 10.91 -13.56
C GLY A 31 6.28 11.36 -12.23
N ASP A 32 5.88 12.55 -11.79
CA ASP A 32 6.25 13.03 -10.45
C ASP A 32 5.39 12.37 -9.37
N VAL A 33 5.76 12.58 -8.11
CA VAL A 33 5.08 11.94 -6.96
C VAL A 33 3.60 12.31 -6.88
N PHE A 34 3.23 13.52 -7.28
CA PHE A 34 1.84 13.97 -7.26
C PHE A 34 1.02 13.24 -8.33
N GLU A 35 1.58 13.09 -9.52
CA GLU A 35 0.97 12.33 -10.62
C GLU A 35 0.82 10.85 -10.25
N ILE A 36 1.88 10.24 -9.69
CA ILE A 36 1.86 8.85 -9.19
C ILE A 36 0.76 8.65 -8.16
N ASN A 37 0.63 9.55 -7.20
CA ASN A 37 -0.41 9.47 -6.17
C ASN A 37 -1.83 9.51 -6.77
N ASN A 38 -2.06 10.42 -7.71
CA ASN A 38 -3.36 10.53 -8.39
C ASN A 38 -3.65 9.30 -9.25
N GLN A 39 -2.65 8.76 -9.92
CA GLN A 39 -2.75 7.56 -10.73
C GLN A 39 -3.16 6.34 -9.90
N ILE A 40 -2.47 6.11 -8.77
CA ILE A 40 -2.78 5.00 -7.85
C ILE A 40 -4.22 5.13 -7.32
N LYS A 41 -4.59 6.34 -6.88
CA LYS A 41 -5.93 6.62 -6.36
C LYS A 41 -7.02 6.29 -7.38
N ASN A 42 -6.84 6.72 -8.63
CA ASN A 42 -7.81 6.51 -9.70
C ASN A 42 -7.85 5.06 -10.19
N PHE A 43 -6.69 4.41 -10.30
CA PHE A 43 -6.60 3.02 -10.78
C PHE A 43 -7.33 2.05 -9.84
N PHE A 44 -7.15 2.21 -8.55
CA PHE A 44 -7.75 1.32 -7.56
C PHE A 44 -9.11 1.80 -7.05
N ASP A 45 -9.65 2.91 -7.61
CA ASP A 45 -10.91 3.54 -7.16
C ASP A 45 -10.92 3.76 -5.63
N LEU A 46 -9.81 4.30 -5.12
CA LEU A 46 -9.64 4.53 -3.69
C LEU A 46 -10.51 5.71 -3.27
N GLU A 47 -11.55 5.45 -2.50
CA GLU A 47 -12.36 6.51 -1.86
C GLU A 47 -11.56 7.26 -0.79
N ASN A 48 -10.62 6.56 -0.15
CA ASN A 48 -9.80 7.09 0.93
C ASN A 48 -8.55 7.79 0.39
N ASP A 49 -8.06 8.75 1.15
CA ASP A 49 -6.81 9.43 0.87
C ASP A 49 -5.64 8.44 0.92
N LEU A 50 -4.73 8.55 -0.05
CA LEU A 50 -3.51 7.75 -0.11
C LEU A 50 -2.63 7.96 1.14
N GLU A 51 -2.71 9.14 1.76
CA GLU A 51 -2.03 9.44 3.01
C GLU A 51 -2.52 8.56 4.16
N ILE A 52 -3.81 8.24 4.18
CA ILE A 52 -4.40 7.29 5.14
C ILE A 52 -3.77 5.91 4.96
N LEU A 53 -3.69 5.42 3.73
CA LEU A 53 -3.10 4.10 3.43
C LEU A 53 -1.60 4.05 3.77
N ARG A 54 -0.85 5.12 3.46
CA ARG A 54 0.56 5.24 3.87
C ARG A 54 0.72 5.22 5.39
N SER A 55 -0.19 5.90 6.10
CA SER A 55 -0.21 5.91 7.56
C SER A 55 -0.46 4.53 8.14
N ILE A 56 -1.42 3.79 7.59
CA ILE A 56 -1.69 2.39 7.97
C ILE A 56 -0.47 1.52 7.70
N HIS A 57 0.10 1.60 6.49
CA HIS A 57 1.29 0.83 6.13
C HIS A 57 2.47 1.10 7.06
N PHE A 58 2.76 2.38 7.34
CA PHE A 58 3.82 2.76 8.27
C PHE A 58 3.57 2.19 9.67
N ILE A 59 2.39 2.45 10.23
CA ILE A 59 2.06 2.02 11.60
C ILE A 59 2.10 0.49 11.72
N LEU A 60 1.63 -0.26 10.70
CA LEU A 60 1.61 -1.72 10.67
C LEU A 60 2.93 -2.36 10.23
N SER A 61 3.91 -1.57 9.83
CA SER A 61 5.19 -2.09 9.35
C SER A 61 5.90 -2.98 10.38
N PRO A 62 6.71 -3.97 9.92
CA PRO A 62 7.54 -4.79 10.79
C PRO A 62 8.57 -3.96 11.57
N GLN A 63 9.06 -2.86 11.01
CA GLN A 63 10.00 -1.93 11.65
C GLN A 63 9.38 -1.28 12.89
N VAL A 64 8.15 -0.73 12.77
CA VAL A 64 7.43 -0.14 13.90
C VAL A 64 7.11 -1.21 14.94
N LEU A 65 6.68 -2.41 14.53
CA LEU A 65 6.44 -3.52 15.46
C LEU A 65 7.71 -3.88 16.24
N SER A 66 8.84 -3.99 15.53
CA SER A 66 10.15 -4.27 16.17
C SER A 66 10.52 -3.20 17.19
N LEU A 67 10.35 -1.90 16.84
CA LEU A 67 10.59 -0.81 17.79
C LEU A 67 9.73 -0.97 19.05
N LEU A 68 8.44 -1.20 18.89
CA LEU A 68 7.51 -1.28 20.03
C LEU A 68 7.79 -2.50 20.91
N LYS A 69 8.14 -3.65 20.34
CA LYS A 69 8.56 -4.84 21.10
C LYS A 69 9.84 -4.61 21.92
N HIS A 70 10.80 -3.87 21.37
CA HIS A 70 12.06 -3.58 22.07
C HIS A 70 11.98 -2.33 22.98
N LEU A 71 10.89 -1.58 22.91
CA LEU A 71 10.73 -0.33 23.65
C LEU A 71 10.90 -0.48 25.18
N PRO A 72 10.36 -1.53 25.85
CA PRO A 72 10.58 -1.70 27.29
C PRO A 72 12.06 -1.84 27.68
N PHE A 73 12.84 -2.55 26.85
CA PHE A 73 14.26 -2.71 27.07
C PHE A 73 15.04 -1.42 26.77
N LEU A 74 14.68 -0.71 25.70
CA LEU A 74 15.28 0.57 25.34
C LEU A 74 15.06 1.61 26.44
N LEU A 75 13.87 1.67 27.03
CA LEU A 75 13.54 2.60 28.12
C LEU A 75 14.31 2.32 29.41
N ARG A 76 14.61 1.06 29.71
CA ARG A 76 15.48 0.70 30.85
C ARG A 76 16.93 1.15 30.63
N ASN A 77 17.36 1.21 29.39
CA ASN A 77 18.71 1.56 28.95
C ASN A 77 18.74 2.87 28.12
N LEU A 78 17.84 3.81 28.47
CA LEU A 78 17.74 5.08 27.76
C LEU A 78 19.07 5.83 27.80
N SER A 79 19.51 6.33 26.64
CA SER A 79 20.75 7.07 26.52
C SER A 79 20.73 8.31 27.42
N HIS A 80 21.79 8.55 28.15
CA HIS A 80 21.89 9.70 29.03
C HIS A 80 23.33 10.17 29.16
N SER A 81 23.49 11.45 29.36
CA SER A 81 24.72 12.04 29.87
C SER A 81 24.61 12.31 31.35
N THR A 82 25.74 12.38 32.05
CA THR A 82 25.77 12.70 33.47
C THR A 82 26.39 14.07 33.66
N TYR A 83 25.69 14.93 34.37
CA TYR A 83 26.22 16.22 34.78
C TYR A 83 26.15 16.38 36.28
N ARG A 84 26.98 17.26 36.82
CA ARG A 84 27.00 17.58 38.24
C ARG A 84 26.66 19.05 38.41
N LYS A 85 25.67 19.34 39.25
CA LYS A 85 25.30 20.67 39.67
C LYS A 85 25.38 20.79 41.17
N ASN A 86 25.95 21.90 41.65
CA ASN A 86 25.98 22.17 43.08
C ASN A 86 24.56 22.45 43.60
N GLU A 87 24.13 21.72 44.59
CA GLU A 87 22.83 21.85 45.25
C GLU A 87 23.02 21.97 46.76
N VAL A 88 22.25 22.86 47.36
CA VAL A 88 22.25 23.04 48.84
C VAL A 88 21.32 21.98 49.42
N MET A 89 21.87 21.13 50.28
CA MET A 89 21.14 20.05 50.95
C MET A 89 21.21 20.23 52.48
N ARG A 90 20.11 19.91 53.18
CA ARG A 90 20.05 19.93 54.63
C ARG A 90 19.76 18.54 55.15
N GLY A 91 20.53 18.13 56.23
CA GLY A 91 20.35 16.87 56.88
C GLY A 91 20.70 15.62 56.08
N ARG A 92 21.13 15.76 54.81
CA ARG A 92 21.53 14.66 53.94
C ARG A 92 22.68 15.06 53.04
N ILE A 93 23.49 14.08 52.66
CA ILE A 93 24.59 14.25 51.70
C ILE A 93 24.32 13.34 50.51
N ARG A 94 24.39 13.89 49.30
CA ARG A 94 24.29 13.13 48.05
C ARG A 94 25.36 13.58 47.05
N GLY A 95 26.22 12.67 46.66
CA GLY A 95 27.36 12.99 45.76
C GLY A 95 28.53 13.61 46.52
N ASN A 96 29.42 14.30 45.84
CA ASN A 96 30.59 14.91 46.42
C ASN A 96 30.23 16.23 47.13
N ILE A 97 30.78 16.46 48.32
CA ILE A 97 30.60 17.70 49.05
C ILE A 97 31.61 18.75 48.50
N ASN A 98 31.12 19.91 48.15
CA ASN A 98 31.93 21.09 47.89
C ASN A 98 32.11 21.86 49.21
N TRP A 99 33.22 21.57 49.92
CA TRP A 99 33.45 22.16 51.23
C TRP A 99 33.60 23.69 51.19
N ASN A 100 34.22 24.24 50.12
CA ASN A 100 34.37 25.68 49.99
C ASN A 100 33.02 26.40 49.92
N ASP A 101 32.13 25.91 49.03
CA ASP A 101 30.79 26.44 48.90
C ASP A 101 29.91 26.14 50.13
N THR A 102 30.09 24.99 50.78
CA THR A 102 29.41 24.64 52.01
C THR A 102 29.73 25.65 53.11
N ILE A 103 31.04 25.96 53.32
CA ILE A 103 31.47 26.89 54.35
C ILE A 103 30.95 28.31 54.02
N LYS A 104 31.11 28.79 52.75
CA LYS A 104 30.60 30.07 52.30
C LYS A 104 29.08 30.20 52.54
N THR A 105 28.31 29.18 52.16
CA THR A 105 26.86 29.20 52.33
C THR A 105 26.42 29.18 53.79
N ARG A 106 27.11 28.42 54.65
CA ARG A 106 26.89 28.43 56.09
C ARG A 106 27.17 29.80 56.72
N LEU A 107 28.26 30.45 56.33
CA LEU A 107 28.63 31.76 56.84
C LEU A 107 27.73 32.87 56.32
N SER A 108 27.37 32.85 55.04
CA SER A 108 26.48 33.83 54.40
C SER A 108 25.06 33.83 54.95
N SER A 109 24.58 32.70 55.47
CA SER A 109 23.25 32.59 56.05
C SER A 109 23.15 33.21 57.46
N GLY A 110 24.25 33.73 58.01
CA GLY A 110 24.30 34.32 59.35
C GLY A 110 24.10 33.30 60.50
N TYR A 111 23.92 32.02 60.14
CA TYR A 111 23.71 30.94 61.07
C TYR A 111 24.62 29.76 60.67
N ASN A 112 25.48 29.30 61.59
CA ASN A 112 26.36 28.17 61.30
C ASN A 112 25.57 26.84 61.40
N ASP A 113 24.68 26.63 60.41
CA ASP A 113 23.90 25.41 60.30
C ASP A 113 24.78 24.25 59.88
N LYS A 114 25.18 23.41 60.83
CA LYS A 114 26.05 22.25 60.58
C LYS A 114 25.37 21.16 59.75
N THR A 115 24.07 21.23 59.56
CA THR A 115 23.31 20.29 58.72
C THR A 115 23.27 20.69 57.22
N LEU A 116 23.74 21.88 56.89
CA LEU A 116 23.73 22.40 55.53
C LEU A 116 25.03 21.98 54.80
N PHE A 117 24.87 21.37 53.66
CA PHE A 117 25.98 20.93 52.79
C PHE A 117 25.68 21.39 51.34
N VAL A 118 26.69 21.83 50.64
CA VAL A 118 26.65 22.02 49.18
C VAL A 118 27.21 20.74 48.53
N CYS A 119 26.38 19.99 47.89
CA CYS A 119 26.72 18.73 47.26
C CYS A 119 26.61 18.79 45.76
N SER A 120 27.38 17.98 45.07
CA SER A 120 27.32 17.85 43.59
C SER A 120 26.83 16.41 43.27
N PRO A 121 25.53 16.13 43.37
CA PRO A 121 24.98 14.86 42.97
C PRO A 121 25.14 14.61 41.47
N PRO A 122 25.41 13.37 41.05
CA PRO A 122 25.33 13.03 39.62
C PRO A 122 23.87 13.01 39.20
N ASN A 123 23.52 13.92 38.29
CA ASN A 123 22.19 14.00 37.68
C ASN A 123 22.25 13.47 36.27
N LYS A 124 21.24 12.71 35.86
CA LYS A 124 21.10 12.20 34.50
C LYS A 124 20.39 13.23 33.63
N TYR A 125 20.91 13.39 32.43
CA TYR A 125 20.34 14.27 31.41
C TYR A 125 19.95 13.42 30.20
N TYR A 126 18.68 13.41 29.88
CA TYR A 126 18.09 12.54 28.85
C TYR A 126 17.80 13.28 27.55
N ASN A 127 17.88 14.62 27.51
CA ASN A 127 17.63 15.40 26.30
C ASN A 127 18.83 15.32 25.34
N LEU A 128 18.98 14.16 24.72
CA LEU A 128 20.02 13.85 23.75
C LEU A 128 19.37 13.61 22.37
N GLU A 129 20.14 13.85 21.32
CA GLU A 129 19.65 13.79 19.94
C GLU A 129 19.00 12.44 19.59
N GLU A 130 19.53 11.33 20.09
CA GLU A 130 18.99 9.99 19.88
C GLU A 130 17.63 9.79 20.58
N ASN A 131 17.43 10.37 21.75
CA ASN A 131 16.18 10.31 22.49
C ASN A 131 15.14 11.27 21.90
N GLN A 132 15.57 12.43 21.39
CA GLN A 132 14.71 13.37 20.65
C GLN A 132 14.15 12.71 19.39
N LEU A 133 14.97 11.95 18.65
CA LEU A 133 14.48 11.20 17.49
C LEU A 133 13.52 10.08 17.90
N LEU A 134 13.77 9.35 18.96
CA LEU A 134 12.84 8.35 19.49
C LEU A 134 11.49 8.99 19.83
N LYS A 135 11.51 10.10 20.57
CA LYS A 135 10.29 10.87 20.93
C LYS A 135 9.55 11.34 19.69
N PHE A 136 10.26 11.87 18.70
CA PHE A 136 9.71 12.29 17.41
C PHE A 136 8.96 11.14 16.71
N LEU A 137 9.54 9.96 16.60
CA LEU A 137 8.89 8.82 15.93
C LEU A 137 7.64 8.35 16.68
N LEU A 138 7.69 8.29 18.01
CA LEU A 138 6.50 7.96 18.81
C LEU A 138 5.38 8.99 18.63
N ASN A 139 5.72 10.29 18.60
CA ASN A 139 4.77 11.37 18.32
C ASN A 139 4.21 11.26 16.88
N LYS A 140 5.04 10.89 15.89
CA LYS A 140 4.55 10.68 14.51
C LYS A 140 3.56 9.54 14.40
N ILE A 141 3.78 8.41 15.07
CA ILE A 141 2.81 7.30 15.10
C ILE A 141 1.48 7.77 15.72
N ILE A 142 1.52 8.56 16.79
CA ILE A 142 0.32 9.11 17.42
C ILE A 142 -0.39 10.07 16.47
N HIS A 143 0.33 11.02 15.90
CA HIS A 143 -0.22 12.04 14.99
C HIS A 143 -0.85 11.40 13.75
N LEU A 144 -0.16 10.47 13.09
CA LEU A 144 -0.70 9.77 11.90
C LEU A 144 -1.99 9.01 12.24
N LYS A 145 -2.09 8.39 13.43
CA LYS A 145 -3.32 7.76 13.86
C LYS A 145 -4.43 8.78 14.16
N GLU A 146 -4.15 9.85 14.87
CA GLU A 146 -5.17 10.82 15.31
C GLU A 146 -5.68 11.67 14.15
N TYR A 147 -4.80 12.05 13.22
CA TYR A 147 -5.13 12.93 12.10
C TYR A 147 -5.69 12.17 10.90
N ASN A 148 -5.04 11.09 10.48
CA ASN A 148 -5.40 10.36 9.27
C ASN A 148 -6.37 9.20 9.54
N LEU A 149 -6.46 8.71 10.78
CA LEU A 149 -7.28 7.57 11.16
C LEU A 149 -8.21 7.91 12.34
N PRO A 150 -9.08 8.93 12.21
CA PRO A 150 -9.90 9.42 13.33
C PRO A 150 -11.02 8.45 13.75
N PHE A 151 -10.98 7.20 13.32
CA PHE A 151 -12.07 6.24 13.51
C PHE A 151 -12.52 6.09 14.95
N ALA A 152 -13.84 6.06 15.04
CA ALA A 152 -14.68 6.20 16.19
C ALA A 152 -14.48 5.17 17.31
N ASN A 153 -14.83 5.64 18.48
CA ASN A 153 -15.18 4.98 19.74
C ASN A 153 -14.17 4.05 20.41
N PRO A 154 -13.76 4.43 21.60
CA PRO A 154 -13.01 3.57 22.48
C PRO A 154 -13.92 2.45 23.01
N SER A 155 -13.88 1.27 22.42
CA SER A 155 -14.34 0.10 23.15
C SER A 155 -13.44 -0.10 24.37
N LYS A 156 -14.06 -0.41 25.52
CA LYS A 156 -13.46 -0.58 26.84
C LYS A 156 -12.55 -1.81 26.98
N TYR A 157 -11.66 -2.07 26.04
CA TYR A 157 -10.69 -3.17 26.19
C TYR A 157 -9.42 -2.64 26.80
N GLU A 158 -9.05 -3.19 27.96
CA GLU A 158 -7.71 -3.06 28.52
C GLU A 158 -6.71 -3.68 27.54
N PHE A 159 -5.73 -2.87 27.15
CA PHE A 159 -4.74 -3.25 26.16
C PHE A 159 -3.52 -3.85 26.87
N ASP A 160 -3.20 -5.09 26.52
CA ASP A 160 -2.02 -5.81 27.04
C ASP A 160 -0.84 -5.65 26.09
N PHE A 161 0.31 -5.21 26.60
CA PHE A 161 1.54 -5.02 25.84
C PHE A 161 2.07 -6.32 25.21
N GLU A 162 1.77 -7.47 25.80
CA GLU A 162 2.24 -8.77 25.32
C GLU A 162 1.43 -9.27 24.11
N LYS A 163 0.25 -8.67 23.87
CA LYS A 163 -0.71 -9.08 22.81
C LYS A 163 -0.87 -8.10 21.66
N ILE A 164 0.16 -7.28 21.39
CA ILE A 164 0.08 -6.19 20.38
C ILE A 164 -0.33 -6.68 18.98
N ASP A 165 -0.08 -7.95 18.64
CA ASP A 165 -0.24 -8.49 17.28
C ASP A 165 -1.07 -9.77 17.20
N GLU A 166 -1.73 -10.20 18.28
CA GLU A 166 -2.53 -11.44 18.29
C GLU A 166 -3.89 -11.32 17.57
N SER A 167 -4.33 -10.12 17.24
CA SER A 167 -5.57 -9.89 16.49
C SER A 167 -5.31 -9.93 14.99
N ASP A 168 -6.17 -10.57 14.20
CA ASP A 168 -6.12 -10.53 12.74
C ASP A 168 -6.59 -9.19 12.17
N ASP A 169 -7.35 -8.41 12.96
CA ASP A 169 -7.86 -7.11 12.56
C ASP A 169 -6.80 -6.02 12.57
N TRP A 170 -6.55 -5.43 11.41
CA TRP A 170 -5.57 -4.35 11.22
C TRP A 170 -5.85 -3.11 12.08
N TYR A 171 -7.12 -2.79 12.33
CA TYR A 171 -7.51 -1.63 13.13
C TYR A 171 -7.16 -1.82 14.61
N THR A 172 -7.40 -3.01 15.14
CA THR A 172 -7.01 -3.39 16.50
C THR A 172 -5.48 -3.32 16.66
N LYS A 173 -4.71 -3.76 15.66
CA LYS A 173 -3.25 -3.63 15.64
C LYS A 173 -2.81 -2.16 15.65
N VAL A 174 -3.37 -1.32 14.79
CA VAL A 174 -3.06 0.13 14.75
C VAL A 174 -3.35 0.78 16.10
N ARG A 175 -4.53 0.50 16.68
CA ARG A 175 -4.93 1.01 17.98
C ARG A 175 -3.98 0.57 19.08
N GLY A 176 -3.59 -0.68 19.08
CA GLY A 176 -2.63 -1.23 20.03
C GLY A 176 -1.31 -0.50 20.01
N ARG A 177 -0.74 -0.34 18.83
CA ARG A 177 0.54 0.36 18.64
C ARG A 177 0.45 1.84 19.05
N TYR A 178 -0.65 2.51 18.75
CA TYR A 178 -0.93 3.87 19.22
C TYR A 178 -0.95 3.98 20.76
N GLU A 179 -1.69 3.09 21.45
CA GLU A 179 -1.79 3.11 22.91
C GLU A 179 -0.43 2.86 23.59
N VAL A 180 0.40 1.99 23.01
CA VAL A 180 1.78 1.77 23.49
C VAL A 180 2.59 3.05 23.40
N CYS A 181 2.54 3.76 22.27
CA CYS A 181 3.25 5.03 22.09
C CYS A 181 2.76 6.07 23.12
N LYS A 182 1.45 6.23 23.25
CA LYS A 182 0.84 7.19 24.17
C LYS A 182 1.15 6.92 25.65
N LYS A 183 1.11 5.66 26.07
CA LYS A 183 1.52 5.25 27.43
C LYS A 183 3.02 5.48 27.66
N THR A 184 3.83 5.27 26.62
CA THR A 184 5.28 5.46 26.71
C THR A 184 5.66 6.92 26.89
N LEU A 185 5.06 7.82 26.13
CA LEU A 185 5.35 9.26 26.21
C LEU A 185 4.92 9.89 27.54
N LYS A 186 4.01 9.28 28.28
CA LYS A 186 3.62 9.73 29.63
C LYS A 186 4.66 9.39 30.72
N LYS A 187 5.76 8.72 30.39
CA LYS A 187 6.81 8.41 31.35
C LYS A 187 7.67 9.64 31.62
N VAL A 188 8.02 9.85 32.87
CA VAL A 188 8.80 11.01 33.39
C VAL A 188 10.06 11.32 32.57
N TYR A 189 10.70 10.32 31.97
CA TYR A 189 11.91 10.53 31.15
C TYR A 189 11.65 11.41 29.92
N PHE A 190 10.43 11.38 29.36
CA PHE A 190 10.08 12.14 28.19
C PHE A 190 9.71 13.60 28.48
N ASP A 191 9.45 13.94 29.75
CA ASP A 191 9.18 15.31 30.16
C ASP A 191 10.43 16.20 29.96
N ASP A 192 11.61 15.63 30.18
CA ASP A 192 12.89 16.32 30.05
C ASP A 192 13.46 16.30 28.62
N ILE A 193 12.82 15.62 27.67
CA ILE A 193 13.26 15.50 26.27
C ILE A 193 12.48 16.48 25.40
N ASP A 194 13.21 17.37 24.69
CA ASP A 194 12.59 18.35 23.81
C ASP A 194 11.89 17.70 22.62
N ASP A 195 10.77 18.28 22.22
CA ASP A 195 10.10 17.93 20.97
C ASP A 195 10.83 18.60 19.79
N ILE A 196 11.00 17.83 18.71
CA ILE A 196 11.61 18.34 17.48
C ILE A 196 10.59 18.29 16.34
N GLU A 197 10.53 19.35 15.54
CA GLU A 197 9.65 19.41 14.36
C GLU A 197 10.27 18.68 13.16
N LYS A 198 11.60 18.79 13.01
CA LYS A 198 12.37 18.19 11.92
C LYS A 198 13.62 17.49 12.44
N VAL A 199 13.93 16.37 11.81
CA VAL A 199 15.17 15.63 12.10
C VAL A 199 16.33 16.28 11.35
N SER A 200 17.37 16.68 12.07
CA SER A 200 18.57 17.27 11.49
C SER A 200 19.66 16.23 11.22
N ALA A 201 20.64 16.59 10.40
CA ALA A 201 21.82 15.74 10.15
C ALA A 201 22.58 15.36 11.43
N LYS A 202 22.49 16.20 12.49
CA LYS A 202 23.09 15.90 13.80
C LYS A 202 22.43 14.72 14.48
N HIS A 203 21.09 14.64 14.46
CA HIS A 203 20.33 13.50 15.00
C HIS A 203 20.73 12.21 14.28
N LEU A 204 20.77 12.23 12.93
CA LEU A 204 21.11 11.05 12.13
C LEU A 204 22.55 10.60 12.37
N LYS A 205 23.51 11.51 12.41
CA LYS A 205 24.91 11.18 12.70
C LYS A 205 25.07 10.52 14.07
N LYS A 206 24.34 10.98 15.09
CA LYS A 206 24.35 10.42 16.43
C LYS A 206 23.75 9.02 16.48
N ILE A 207 22.64 8.81 15.78
CA ILE A 207 21.95 7.53 15.76
C ILE A 207 22.74 6.48 14.99
N VAL A 208 23.17 6.76 13.77
CA VAL A 208 23.92 5.80 12.94
C VAL A 208 25.20 5.32 13.65
N ASN A 209 25.88 6.21 14.38
CA ASN A 209 27.10 5.88 15.10
C ASN A 209 26.86 5.47 16.57
N HIS A 210 25.62 5.24 16.97
CA HIS A 210 25.31 4.91 18.35
C HIS A 210 25.74 3.47 18.70
N LYS A 211 26.40 3.29 19.85
CA LYS A 211 26.91 1.98 20.30
C LYS A 211 25.79 0.96 20.59
N ASN A 212 24.63 1.45 21.03
CA ASN A 212 23.48 0.58 21.29
C ASN A 212 22.74 0.31 19.98
N PHE A 213 22.70 -0.95 19.58
CA PHE A 213 22.01 -1.48 18.41
C PHE A 213 20.53 -1.05 18.30
N LEU A 214 19.84 -0.86 19.42
CA LEU A 214 18.46 -0.43 19.43
C LEU A 214 18.29 0.97 18.79
N TYR A 215 19.25 1.86 18.98
CA TYR A 215 19.24 3.16 18.33
C TYR A 215 19.77 3.07 16.89
N SER A 216 20.96 2.47 16.71
CA SER A 216 21.65 2.49 15.43
C SER A 216 20.96 1.67 14.34
N LYS A 217 20.10 0.72 14.70
CA LYS A 217 19.35 -0.06 13.72
C LYS A 217 17.84 0.12 13.92
N ILE A 218 17.26 -0.28 15.05
CA ILE A 218 15.79 -0.34 15.19
C ILE A 218 15.16 1.06 15.09
N VAL A 219 15.64 2.05 15.83
CA VAL A 219 15.11 3.42 15.75
C VAL A 219 15.43 4.04 14.38
N TYR A 220 16.62 3.78 13.85
CA TYR A 220 17.03 4.27 12.53
C TYR A 220 16.19 3.67 11.39
N ASP A 221 15.91 2.37 11.41
CA ASP A 221 15.10 1.70 10.37
C ASP A 221 13.66 2.25 10.33
N VAL A 222 13.07 2.54 11.52
CA VAL A 222 11.76 3.20 11.58
C VAL A 222 11.80 4.62 11.02
N TYR A 223 12.86 5.38 11.36
CA TYR A 223 13.02 6.72 10.80
C TYR A 223 13.20 6.69 9.29
N LYS A 224 14.02 5.78 8.78
CA LYS A 224 14.26 5.63 7.34
C LYS A 224 12.95 5.34 6.62
N LEU A 225 12.16 4.37 7.10
CA LEU A 225 10.85 4.07 6.53
C LEU A 225 9.91 5.29 6.56
N TYR A 226 9.88 6.04 7.68
CA TYR A 226 9.11 7.28 7.76
C TYR A 226 9.56 8.31 6.72
N TYR A 227 10.88 8.49 6.58
CA TYR A 227 11.48 9.42 5.62
C TYR A 227 11.12 9.05 4.17
N ASP A 228 11.30 7.77 3.82
CA ASP A 228 11.06 7.24 2.48
C ASP A 228 9.56 7.24 2.09
N LEU A 229 8.63 7.16 3.06
CA LEU A 229 7.19 7.21 2.80
C LEU A 229 6.59 8.62 2.80
N PHE A 230 7.14 9.57 3.59
CA PHE A 230 6.48 10.85 3.85
C PHE A 230 7.31 12.09 3.49
N ILE A 231 8.62 11.97 3.31
CA ILE A 231 9.53 13.12 3.10
C ILE A 231 10.19 13.07 1.72
N ASP A 232 10.95 12.01 1.47
CA ASP A 232 11.70 11.82 0.22
C ASP A 232 11.40 10.43 -0.32
N TYR A 233 10.41 10.37 -1.16
CA TYR A 233 9.78 9.13 -1.61
C TYR A 233 10.79 8.20 -2.29
N ASP A 234 11.20 7.15 -1.58
CA ASP A 234 11.99 6.08 -2.17
C ASP A 234 11.12 5.17 -3.05
N GLU A 235 11.53 4.95 -4.29
CA GLU A 235 10.77 4.17 -5.26
C GLU A 235 10.53 2.72 -4.82
N MET A 236 11.54 2.08 -4.21
CA MET A 236 11.41 0.69 -3.74
C MET A 236 10.43 0.58 -2.57
N VAL A 237 10.47 1.56 -1.65
CA VAL A 237 9.56 1.61 -0.50
C VAL A 237 8.13 1.87 -0.97
N LEU A 238 7.92 2.75 -1.94
CA LEU A 238 6.61 2.99 -2.54
C LEU A 238 6.07 1.76 -3.27
N ARG A 239 6.92 1.02 -3.97
CA ARG A 239 6.52 -0.26 -4.59
C ARG A 239 6.06 -1.27 -3.57
N GLU A 240 6.82 -1.44 -2.49
CA GLU A 240 6.45 -2.36 -1.42
C GLU A 240 5.15 -1.91 -0.74
N PHE A 241 4.97 -0.61 -0.52
CA PHE A 241 3.71 -0.04 -0.05
C PHE A 241 2.54 -0.38 -0.98
N ILE A 242 2.67 -0.15 -2.29
CA ILE A 242 1.62 -0.46 -3.26
C ILE A 242 1.31 -1.95 -3.26
N LYS A 243 2.35 -2.79 -3.33
CA LYS A 243 2.21 -4.24 -3.33
C LYS A 243 1.51 -4.74 -2.08
N GLN A 244 2.03 -4.42 -0.89
CA GLN A 244 1.57 -5.01 0.37
C GLN A 244 0.29 -4.37 0.92
N THR A 245 0.06 -3.10 0.64
CA THR A 245 -1.08 -2.38 1.24
C THR A 245 -2.23 -2.20 0.27
N ILE A 246 -1.95 -1.86 -0.98
CA ILE A 246 -3.00 -1.56 -1.96
C ILE A 246 -3.40 -2.82 -2.72
N ILE A 247 -2.45 -3.53 -3.30
CA ILE A 247 -2.75 -4.71 -4.13
C ILE A 247 -3.16 -5.88 -3.26
N LYS A 248 -2.37 -6.23 -2.25
CA LYS A 248 -2.67 -7.35 -1.35
C LYS A 248 -4.00 -7.20 -0.58
N SER A 249 -4.51 -5.98 -0.41
CA SER A 249 -5.82 -5.75 0.20
C SER A 249 -7.02 -6.01 -0.73
N ARG A 250 -6.77 -6.21 -2.03
CA ARG A 250 -7.83 -6.51 -3.00
C ARG A 250 -8.33 -7.94 -2.85
N ASP A 251 -9.60 -8.15 -3.20
CA ASP A 251 -10.13 -9.50 -3.29
C ASP A 251 -9.45 -10.31 -4.42
N SER A 252 -9.51 -11.63 -4.31
CA SER A 252 -8.83 -12.53 -5.24
C SER A 252 -9.34 -12.42 -6.69
N ASN A 253 -10.60 -11.98 -6.91
CA ASN A 253 -11.11 -11.74 -8.26
C ASN A 253 -10.40 -10.54 -8.89
N LYS A 254 -10.29 -9.42 -8.16
CA LYS A 254 -9.61 -8.22 -8.65
C LYS A 254 -8.11 -8.45 -8.85
N LEU A 255 -7.48 -9.26 -8.03
CA LEU A 255 -6.10 -9.65 -8.23
C LEU A 255 -5.95 -10.48 -9.52
N TYR A 256 -6.86 -11.41 -9.78
CA TYR A 256 -6.81 -12.23 -10.97
C TYR A 256 -7.08 -11.43 -12.25
N GLU A 257 -8.01 -10.47 -12.22
CA GLU A 257 -8.20 -9.51 -13.33
C GLU A 257 -6.92 -8.71 -13.61
N LEU A 258 -6.25 -8.22 -12.55
CA LEU A 258 -5.00 -7.48 -12.68
C LEU A 258 -3.86 -8.35 -13.21
N TYR A 259 -3.78 -9.59 -12.77
CA TYR A 259 -2.82 -10.56 -13.28
C TYR A 259 -3.01 -10.81 -14.79
N VAL A 260 -4.25 -11.09 -15.26
CA VAL A 260 -4.55 -11.30 -16.68
C VAL A 260 -4.18 -10.04 -17.50
N PHE A 261 -4.48 -8.85 -16.98
CA PHE A 261 -4.10 -7.59 -17.61
C PHE A 261 -2.57 -7.46 -17.76
N SER A 262 -1.79 -7.84 -16.75
CA SER A 262 -0.33 -7.83 -16.81
C SER A 262 0.25 -8.85 -17.80
N GLU A 263 -0.33 -10.05 -17.88
CA GLU A 263 0.10 -11.08 -18.82
C GLU A 263 -0.16 -10.67 -20.28
N LEU A 264 -1.29 -9.98 -20.54
CA LEU A 264 -1.56 -9.41 -21.86
C LEU A 264 -0.56 -8.31 -22.22
N ASP A 265 -0.16 -7.46 -21.27
CA ASP A 265 0.88 -6.46 -21.52
C ASP A 265 2.21 -7.10 -21.91
N LYS A 266 2.63 -8.18 -21.23
CA LYS A 266 3.86 -8.91 -21.56
C LYS A 266 3.79 -9.58 -22.92
N ALA A 267 2.66 -10.23 -23.20
CA ALA A 267 2.50 -11.02 -24.41
C ALA A 267 2.38 -10.17 -25.68
N ILE A 268 1.76 -8.98 -25.60
CA ILE A 268 1.61 -8.07 -26.74
C ILE A 268 2.94 -7.39 -27.04
N PRO A 269 3.54 -7.59 -28.22
CA PRO A 269 4.85 -7.04 -28.53
C PRO A 269 4.84 -5.50 -28.58
N GLY A 270 6.03 -4.90 -28.38
CA GLY A 270 6.24 -3.47 -28.44
C GLY A 270 6.50 -2.82 -27.07
N LYS A 271 6.89 -1.55 -27.10
CA LYS A 271 7.13 -0.77 -25.87
C LYS A 271 5.81 -0.34 -25.27
N SER A 272 5.63 -0.63 -23.99
CA SER A 272 4.44 -0.21 -23.25
C SER A 272 4.51 1.27 -22.88
N GLU A 273 3.46 2.01 -23.16
CA GLU A 273 3.19 3.36 -22.69
C GLU A 273 1.93 3.32 -21.82
N TYR A 274 2.09 3.55 -20.54
CA TYR A 274 1.02 3.41 -19.55
C TYR A 274 0.27 4.73 -19.41
N CYS A 275 -1.03 4.71 -19.62
CA CYS A 275 -1.90 5.88 -19.51
C CYS A 275 -2.99 5.58 -18.47
N LEU A 276 -2.88 6.19 -17.31
CA LEU A 276 -3.80 5.98 -16.18
C LEU A 276 -4.95 6.98 -16.15
N LEU A 277 -4.80 8.08 -16.89
CA LEU A 277 -5.83 9.09 -17.08
C LEU A 277 -5.82 9.52 -18.53
N TYR A 278 -6.88 9.23 -19.23
CA TYR A 278 -7.09 9.78 -20.56
C TYR A 278 -8.25 10.78 -20.52
N ASP A 279 -7.93 12.03 -20.84
CA ASP A 279 -8.87 13.10 -21.18
C ASP A 279 -10.02 13.31 -20.16
N ASN A 280 -9.67 13.54 -18.88
CA ASN A 280 -10.64 13.77 -17.78
C ASN A 280 -11.69 12.64 -17.58
N LYS A 281 -11.57 11.52 -18.26
CA LYS A 281 -12.33 10.32 -18.02
C LYS A 281 -11.41 9.29 -17.34
N LYS A 282 -11.90 8.67 -16.28
CA LYS A 282 -11.22 7.56 -15.63
C LYS A 282 -10.91 6.49 -16.69
N GLY A 283 -9.64 6.31 -17.04
CA GLY A 283 -9.23 5.34 -18.04
C GLY A 283 -7.94 4.67 -17.64
N ASN A 284 -7.97 3.35 -17.54
CA ASN A 284 -6.79 2.54 -17.26
C ASN A 284 -6.41 1.83 -18.55
N LEU A 285 -5.41 2.33 -19.24
CA LEU A 285 -5.00 1.75 -20.51
C LEU A 285 -3.49 1.71 -20.71
N ILE A 286 -3.04 0.74 -21.49
CA ILE A 286 -1.65 0.59 -21.95
C ILE A 286 -1.63 0.68 -23.45
N LYS A 287 -0.83 1.58 -24.03
CA LYS A 287 -0.58 1.65 -25.46
C LYS A 287 0.70 0.89 -25.78
N LYS A 288 0.63 -0.02 -26.73
CA LYS A 288 1.77 -0.78 -27.24
C LYS A 288 2.31 -0.11 -28.50
N ARG A 289 3.53 0.43 -28.43
CA ARG A 289 4.19 1.07 -29.56
C ARG A 289 5.17 0.14 -30.23
N LEU A 290 5.03 0.01 -31.54
CA LEU A 290 5.96 -0.68 -32.40
C LEU A 290 6.43 0.29 -33.49
N ASN A 291 7.74 0.44 -33.68
CA ASN A 291 8.34 1.39 -34.66
C ASN A 291 7.85 2.85 -34.49
N GLY A 292 7.48 3.25 -33.28
CA GLY A 292 7.01 4.61 -32.98
C GLY A 292 5.50 4.80 -33.08
N GLU A 293 4.76 3.88 -33.71
CA GLU A 293 3.31 3.94 -33.85
C GLU A 293 2.61 3.07 -32.81
N VAL A 294 1.42 3.50 -32.36
CA VAL A 294 0.56 2.69 -31.49
C VAL A 294 -0.14 1.66 -32.37
N TRP A 295 0.16 0.39 -32.15
CA TRP A 295 -0.46 -0.69 -32.91
C TRP A 295 -1.52 -1.48 -32.14
N ALA A 296 -1.42 -1.48 -30.79
CA ALA A 296 -2.44 -2.05 -29.91
C ALA A 296 -2.64 -1.19 -28.65
N THR A 297 -3.86 -1.21 -28.11
CA THR A 297 -4.22 -0.55 -26.86
C THR A 297 -4.96 -1.54 -25.97
N ILE A 298 -4.52 -1.71 -24.73
CA ILE A 298 -5.14 -2.59 -23.74
C ILE A 298 -5.90 -1.71 -22.75
N TYR A 299 -7.19 -1.96 -22.56
CA TYR A 299 -8.06 -1.25 -21.64
C TYR A 299 -8.41 -2.16 -20.45
N TYR A 300 -8.35 -1.63 -19.25
CA TYR A 300 -8.71 -2.35 -18.03
C TYR A 300 -9.97 -1.77 -17.40
N GLN A 301 -11.02 -2.58 -17.23
CA GLN A 301 -12.33 -2.22 -16.69
C GLN A 301 -12.96 -0.96 -17.33
N MET A 302 -12.71 -0.76 -18.60
CA MET A 302 -13.13 0.41 -19.34
C MET A 302 -13.57 0.03 -20.75
N THR A 303 -14.73 0.55 -21.19
CA THR A 303 -15.19 0.40 -22.58
C THR A 303 -14.65 1.55 -23.42
N PRO A 304 -13.90 1.30 -24.50
CA PRO A 304 -13.48 2.33 -25.45
C PRO A 304 -14.68 3.10 -26.00
N THR A 305 -14.49 4.39 -26.27
CA THR A 305 -15.56 5.28 -26.75
C THR A 305 -16.22 4.78 -28.04
N ASP A 306 -15.44 4.13 -28.90
CA ASP A 306 -15.94 3.61 -30.18
C ASP A 306 -16.89 2.42 -29.95
N LEU A 307 -16.52 1.47 -29.06
CA LEU A 307 -17.40 0.38 -28.65
C LEU A 307 -18.64 0.86 -27.89
N ASP A 308 -18.49 1.86 -27.04
CA ASP A 308 -19.63 2.46 -26.32
C ASP A 308 -20.69 3.07 -27.26
N LYS A 309 -20.27 3.65 -28.39
CA LYS A 309 -21.18 4.23 -29.39
C LYS A 309 -21.98 3.18 -30.18
N ILE A 310 -21.39 2.03 -30.45
CA ILE A 310 -22.04 0.99 -31.26
C ILE A 310 -22.91 0.06 -30.41
N SER A 311 -22.77 0.03 -29.08
CA SER A 311 -23.47 -0.88 -28.18
C SER A 311 -24.97 -0.93 -28.51
N LYS A 312 -25.45 -2.11 -28.89
CA LYS A 312 -26.87 -2.41 -29.14
C LYS A 312 -27.67 -2.30 -27.86
N TYR A 313 -27.09 -2.75 -26.73
CA TYR A 313 -27.70 -2.64 -25.41
C TYR A 313 -27.95 -1.19 -25.02
N LYS A 314 -26.95 -0.31 -25.22
CA LYS A 314 -27.09 1.13 -24.93
C LYS A 314 -28.18 1.77 -25.78
N LYS A 315 -28.21 1.48 -27.09
CA LYS A 315 -29.22 1.97 -28.01
C LYS A 315 -30.63 1.51 -27.58
N LEU A 316 -30.78 0.24 -27.18
CA LEU A 316 -32.04 -0.32 -26.66
C LEU A 316 -32.49 0.44 -25.42
N CYS A 317 -31.62 0.60 -24.42
CA CYS A 317 -31.94 1.34 -23.19
C CYS A 317 -32.37 2.77 -23.46
N GLN A 318 -31.68 3.45 -24.38
CA GLN A 318 -32.02 4.81 -24.80
C GLN A 318 -33.39 4.89 -25.44
N GLY A 319 -33.74 3.92 -26.31
CA GLY A 319 -35.05 3.82 -26.95
C GLY A 319 -36.19 3.72 -25.96
N TYR A 320 -36.00 3.11 -24.79
CA TYR A 320 -37.00 3.01 -23.74
C TYR A 320 -36.82 4.05 -22.62
N SER A 321 -35.96 5.05 -22.81
CA SER A 321 -35.64 6.05 -21.79
C SER A 321 -35.18 5.47 -20.44
N ILE A 322 -34.55 4.30 -20.49
CA ILE A 322 -33.96 3.64 -19.32
C ILE A 322 -32.51 4.07 -19.21
N GLY A 323 -32.15 4.63 -18.06
CA GLY A 323 -30.75 4.92 -17.77
C GLY A 323 -29.93 3.62 -17.77
N CYS A 324 -28.91 3.53 -18.64
CA CYS A 324 -28.02 2.37 -18.64
C CYS A 324 -26.56 2.79 -18.68
N LYS A 325 -25.73 1.95 -18.06
CA LYS A 325 -24.28 1.98 -18.22
C LYS A 325 -23.90 0.71 -18.97
N VAL A 326 -23.14 0.85 -20.07
CA VAL A 326 -22.61 -0.31 -20.78
C VAL A 326 -21.76 -1.13 -19.81
N ARG A 327 -22.00 -2.44 -19.76
CA ARG A 327 -21.16 -3.34 -18.96
C ARG A 327 -19.83 -3.49 -19.70
N ALA A 328 -18.74 -3.09 -19.06
CA ALA A 328 -17.41 -3.30 -19.60
C ALA A 328 -16.96 -4.74 -19.35
N PRO A 329 -16.35 -5.41 -20.35
CA PRO A 329 -15.48 -6.54 -20.10
C PRO A 329 -14.33 -6.18 -19.16
N ASP A 330 -13.78 -7.16 -18.47
CA ASP A 330 -12.71 -6.91 -17.50
C ASP A 330 -11.44 -6.36 -18.18
N VAL A 331 -11.07 -6.90 -19.36
CA VAL A 331 -9.97 -6.37 -20.20
C VAL A 331 -10.40 -6.34 -21.66
N ILE A 332 -10.01 -5.29 -22.39
CA ILE A 332 -10.26 -5.13 -23.82
C ILE A 332 -8.94 -4.82 -24.51
N VAL A 333 -8.63 -5.54 -25.59
CA VAL A 333 -7.48 -5.25 -26.46
C VAL A 333 -8.00 -4.70 -27.80
N LYS A 334 -7.58 -3.49 -28.16
CA LYS A 334 -7.81 -2.87 -29.47
C LYS A 334 -6.58 -3.04 -30.35
N PHE A 335 -6.76 -3.52 -31.56
CA PHE A 335 -5.75 -3.50 -32.62
C PHE A 335 -6.00 -2.27 -33.50
N GLU A 336 -5.11 -1.28 -33.40
CA GLU A 336 -5.36 0.06 -33.92
C GLU A 336 -5.43 0.10 -35.49
N HIS A 337 -4.59 -0.66 -36.19
CA HIS A 337 -4.54 -0.67 -37.64
C HIS A 337 -5.82 -1.22 -38.25
N GLU A 338 -6.45 -2.20 -37.63
CA GLU A 338 -7.67 -2.82 -38.15
C GLU A 338 -8.92 -2.30 -37.48
N ASN A 339 -8.75 -1.47 -36.45
CA ASN A 339 -9.82 -0.98 -35.57
C ASN A 339 -10.72 -2.10 -35.06
N THR A 340 -10.10 -3.24 -34.71
CA THR A 340 -10.80 -4.42 -34.18
C THR A 340 -10.50 -4.64 -32.73
N TYR A 341 -11.42 -5.28 -31.99
CA TYR A 341 -11.35 -5.48 -30.57
C TYR A 341 -11.39 -6.96 -30.22
N ARG A 342 -10.68 -7.31 -29.14
CA ARG A 342 -10.76 -8.61 -28.46
C ARG A 342 -11.08 -8.38 -26.99
N LEU A 343 -12.08 -9.09 -26.49
CA LEU A 343 -12.66 -8.89 -25.18
C LEU A 343 -12.29 -10.06 -24.26
N PHE A 344 -11.88 -9.74 -23.04
CA PHE A 344 -11.55 -10.73 -22.03
C PHE A 344 -12.45 -10.52 -20.82
N GLU A 345 -13.17 -11.56 -20.41
CA GLU A 345 -13.87 -11.65 -19.17
C GLU A 345 -13.08 -12.60 -18.25
N VAL A 346 -12.85 -12.21 -17.01
CA VAL A 346 -11.96 -12.92 -16.09
C VAL A 346 -12.72 -13.36 -14.85
N LYS A 347 -12.58 -14.62 -14.47
CA LYS A 347 -13.26 -15.19 -13.31
C LYS A 347 -12.32 -16.06 -12.50
N ASN A 348 -12.08 -15.68 -11.25
CA ASN A 348 -11.33 -16.48 -10.30
C ASN A 348 -12.23 -17.58 -9.72
N THR A 349 -12.45 -18.65 -10.47
CA THR A 349 -13.37 -19.72 -10.10
C THR A 349 -13.00 -21.04 -10.76
N ASP A 350 -13.36 -22.13 -10.10
CA ASP A 350 -13.43 -23.50 -10.62
C ASP A 350 -14.89 -24.03 -10.73
N ASN A 351 -15.85 -23.21 -10.28
CA ASN A 351 -17.26 -23.59 -10.22
C ASN A 351 -17.92 -23.56 -11.59
N LYS A 352 -18.20 -24.74 -12.16
CA LYS A 352 -18.80 -24.90 -13.49
C LYS A 352 -20.14 -24.19 -13.65
N ASN A 353 -20.95 -24.06 -12.59
CA ASN A 353 -22.21 -23.33 -12.66
C ASN A 353 -21.97 -21.82 -12.82
N TYR A 354 -21.01 -21.27 -12.08
CA TYR A 354 -20.65 -19.86 -12.18
C TYR A 354 -20.01 -19.54 -13.54
N ILE A 355 -19.19 -20.47 -14.06
CA ILE A 355 -18.61 -20.36 -15.41
C ILE A 355 -19.74 -20.34 -16.46
N ARG A 356 -20.72 -21.26 -16.35
CA ARG A 356 -21.91 -21.31 -17.24
C ARG A 356 -22.69 -19.99 -17.23
N ASP A 357 -22.90 -19.42 -16.04
CA ASP A 357 -23.61 -18.14 -15.92
C ASP A 357 -22.80 -16.99 -16.52
N SER A 358 -21.46 -17.05 -16.40
CA SER A 358 -20.54 -16.09 -17.04
C SER A 358 -20.58 -16.19 -18.58
N MET A 359 -20.88 -17.36 -19.14
CA MET A 359 -21.06 -17.53 -20.60
C MET A 359 -22.20 -16.68 -21.14
N TYR A 360 -23.33 -16.54 -20.42
CA TYR A 360 -24.40 -15.62 -20.84
C TYR A 360 -23.92 -14.17 -20.94
N LYS A 361 -23.07 -13.74 -20.02
CA LYS A 361 -22.46 -12.41 -20.04
C LYS A 361 -21.58 -12.23 -21.28
N VAL A 362 -20.75 -13.22 -21.58
CA VAL A 362 -19.85 -13.25 -22.73
C VAL A 362 -20.61 -13.28 -24.05
N MET A 363 -21.68 -14.08 -24.13
CA MET A 363 -22.59 -14.08 -25.30
C MET A 363 -23.30 -12.73 -25.47
N GLY A 364 -23.65 -12.08 -24.33
CA GLY A 364 -24.17 -10.71 -24.33
C GLY A 364 -23.22 -9.73 -24.97
N TYR A 365 -21.93 -9.79 -24.66
CA TYR A 365 -20.92 -8.94 -25.30
C TYR A 365 -20.78 -9.22 -26.78
N LEU A 366 -20.78 -10.49 -27.19
CA LEU A 366 -20.72 -10.84 -28.62
C LEU A 366 -21.87 -10.18 -29.38
N ASN A 367 -23.09 -10.35 -28.91
CA ASN A 367 -24.27 -9.76 -29.55
C ASN A 367 -24.26 -8.21 -29.50
N ASP A 368 -23.76 -7.63 -28.39
CA ASP A 368 -23.74 -6.17 -28.19
C ASP A 368 -22.76 -5.47 -29.12
N PHE A 369 -21.57 -6.07 -29.37
CA PHE A 369 -20.47 -5.44 -30.08
C PHE A 369 -20.16 -6.06 -31.47
N GLU A 370 -20.91 -7.05 -31.95
CA GLU A 370 -20.62 -7.75 -33.21
C GLU A 370 -20.66 -6.84 -34.44
N GLY A 371 -21.35 -5.70 -34.35
CA GLY A 371 -21.50 -4.79 -35.48
C GLY A 371 -22.45 -5.31 -36.56
N ASP A 372 -22.52 -4.60 -37.68
CA ASP A 372 -23.28 -4.98 -38.90
C ASP A 372 -22.34 -5.64 -39.92
N GLU A 373 -22.87 -6.21 -41.00
CA GLU A 373 -22.08 -6.93 -42.01
C GLU A 373 -20.95 -6.11 -42.61
N ASN A 374 -21.07 -4.77 -42.67
CA ASN A 374 -20.07 -3.86 -43.21
C ASN A 374 -19.09 -3.27 -42.19
N ASP A 375 -19.41 -3.33 -40.91
CA ASP A 375 -18.62 -2.73 -39.84
C ASP A 375 -18.32 -3.78 -38.74
N LYS A 376 -17.27 -4.55 -38.96
CA LYS A 376 -16.81 -5.56 -37.99
C LYS A 376 -15.90 -4.91 -36.98
N TYR A 377 -16.36 -4.77 -35.76
CA TYR A 377 -15.55 -4.23 -34.65
C TYR A 377 -14.82 -5.31 -33.83
N LEU A 378 -15.27 -6.55 -33.87
CA LEU A 378 -14.64 -7.66 -33.20
C LEU A 378 -13.68 -8.42 -34.15
N THR A 379 -12.60 -8.98 -33.62
CA THR A 379 -11.68 -9.83 -34.37
C THR A 379 -12.40 -11.04 -34.96
N GLU A 380 -12.02 -11.51 -36.16
CA GLU A 380 -12.70 -12.63 -36.81
C GLU A 380 -12.56 -13.94 -36.01
N LYS A 381 -11.35 -14.20 -35.50
CA LYS A 381 -11.07 -15.37 -34.69
C LYS A 381 -10.93 -14.97 -33.24
N TYR A 382 -11.59 -15.70 -32.37
CA TYR A 382 -11.52 -15.54 -30.92
C TYR A 382 -11.76 -14.10 -30.43
N PRO A 383 -12.87 -13.47 -30.82
CA PRO A 383 -13.18 -12.12 -30.42
C PRO A 383 -13.44 -12.00 -28.91
N ILE A 384 -13.88 -13.07 -28.25
CA ILE A 384 -14.20 -13.05 -26.84
C ILE A 384 -13.60 -14.26 -26.14
N ILE A 385 -12.88 -13.99 -25.06
CA ILE A 385 -12.23 -15.01 -24.23
C ILE A 385 -12.75 -14.91 -22.80
N LEU A 386 -13.24 -16.03 -22.26
CA LEU A 386 -13.53 -16.19 -20.84
C LEU A 386 -12.34 -16.90 -20.20
N VAL A 387 -11.61 -16.18 -19.36
CA VAL A 387 -10.46 -16.71 -18.64
C VAL A 387 -10.89 -17.09 -17.24
N THR A 388 -10.71 -18.37 -16.87
CA THR A 388 -10.98 -18.89 -15.53
C THR A 388 -9.67 -19.27 -14.84
N PHE A 389 -9.63 -19.26 -13.52
CA PHE A 389 -8.42 -19.68 -12.82
C PHE A 389 -8.18 -21.18 -13.00
N ASP A 390 -9.22 -21.98 -12.77
CA ASP A 390 -9.21 -23.44 -12.93
C ASP A 390 -10.59 -23.94 -13.38
N GLY A 391 -10.83 -25.24 -13.36
CA GLY A 391 -12.16 -25.86 -13.47
C GLY A 391 -12.60 -26.26 -14.88
N ILE A 392 -11.83 -25.99 -15.92
CA ILE A 392 -12.11 -26.44 -17.28
C ILE A 392 -10.90 -27.18 -17.85
N MET A 393 -11.09 -28.46 -18.15
CA MET A 393 -10.20 -29.19 -19.03
C MET A 393 -10.87 -29.26 -20.40
N GLN A 394 -10.24 -28.62 -21.40
CA GLN A 394 -10.68 -28.76 -22.78
C GLN A 394 -10.00 -29.99 -23.38
N GLU A 395 -10.70 -31.11 -23.40
CA GLU A 395 -10.44 -32.19 -24.33
C GLU A 395 -11.38 -32.04 -25.53
N ASN A 396 -10.80 -31.71 -26.69
CA ASN A 396 -11.48 -31.75 -28.01
C ASN A 396 -12.58 -30.70 -28.28
N VAL A 397 -12.23 -29.42 -28.31
CA VAL A 397 -13.10 -28.41 -28.94
C VAL A 397 -12.59 -28.10 -30.33
N ASP A 398 -13.48 -28.20 -31.32
CA ASP A 398 -13.22 -27.82 -32.72
C ASP A 398 -13.20 -26.29 -32.82
N TYR A 399 -12.01 -25.69 -32.93
CA TYR A 399 -11.79 -24.25 -32.88
C TYR A 399 -12.11 -23.49 -34.18
N GLU A 400 -12.50 -24.17 -35.27
CA GLU A 400 -12.59 -23.53 -36.58
C GLU A 400 -13.72 -22.50 -36.73
N ASN A 401 -14.73 -22.54 -35.86
CA ASN A 401 -15.86 -21.61 -35.91
C ASN A 401 -16.15 -20.85 -34.59
N GLU A 402 -15.28 -20.91 -33.61
CA GLU A 402 -15.62 -20.40 -32.29
C GLU A 402 -15.37 -18.90 -32.14
N LYS A 403 -16.45 -18.17 -31.92
CA LYS A 403 -16.42 -16.77 -31.55
C LYS A 403 -16.15 -16.55 -30.06
N ILE A 404 -16.28 -17.59 -29.23
CA ILE A 404 -16.07 -17.55 -27.78
C ILE A 404 -15.13 -18.68 -27.40
N VAL A 405 -14.04 -18.34 -26.71
CA VAL A 405 -13.11 -19.30 -26.13
C VAL A 405 -13.21 -19.24 -24.61
N ILE A 406 -13.23 -20.40 -23.98
CA ILE A 406 -13.15 -20.52 -22.54
C ILE A 406 -11.86 -21.27 -22.24
N CYS A 407 -10.98 -20.69 -21.43
CA CYS A 407 -9.70 -21.29 -21.08
C CYS A 407 -9.39 -21.12 -19.60
N ASN A 408 -8.68 -22.09 -19.03
CA ASN A 408 -8.11 -21.95 -17.71
C ASN A 408 -6.79 -21.14 -17.78
N ASN A 409 -6.23 -20.82 -16.61
CA ASN A 409 -5.01 -20.04 -16.52
C ASN A 409 -3.82 -20.63 -17.28
N ASN A 410 -3.64 -21.95 -17.24
CA ASN A 410 -2.53 -22.63 -17.94
C ASN A 410 -2.70 -22.59 -19.46
N GLU A 411 -3.93 -22.83 -19.94
CA GLU A 411 -4.26 -22.72 -21.36
C GLU A 411 -4.16 -21.27 -21.84
N PHE A 412 -4.58 -20.30 -21.02
CA PHE A 412 -4.45 -18.89 -21.32
C PHE A 412 -3.00 -18.50 -21.57
N LYS A 413 -2.07 -18.89 -20.66
CA LYS A 413 -0.61 -18.67 -20.84
C LYS A 413 -0.10 -19.32 -22.11
N LYS A 414 -0.44 -20.58 -22.34
CA LYS A 414 -0.03 -21.32 -23.55
C LYS A 414 -0.51 -20.60 -24.82
N TYR A 415 -1.76 -20.16 -24.87
CA TYR A 415 -2.32 -19.44 -26.04
C TYR A 415 -1.69 -18.08 -26.25
N LEU A 416 -1.26 -17.39 -25.20
CA LEU A 416 -0.48 -16.17 -25.30
C LEU A 416 0.92 -16.44 -25.89
N GLU A 417 1.63 -17.46 -25.41
CA GLU A 417 2.95 -17.86 -25.90
C GLU A 417 2.91 -18.33 -27.36
N GLU A 418 1.88 -19.07 -27.76
CA GLU A 418 1.64 -19.50 -29.13
C GLU A 418 1.15 -18.38 -30.05
N GLY A 419 0.82 -17.21 -29.49
CA GLY A 419 0.29 -16.05 -30.24
C GLY A 419 -1.13 -16.24 -30.79
N ILE A 420 -1.90 -17.19 -30.27
CA ILE A 420 -3.27 -17.49 -30.71
C ILE A 420 -4.20 -16.30 -30.47
N PHE A 421 -4.06 -15.63 -29.31
CA PHE A 421 -4.83 -14.44 -28.98
C PHE A 421 -4.17 -13.15 -29.47
N LEU A 422 -3.00 -13.24 -30.07
CA LEU A 422 -2.23 -12.12 -30.57
C LEU A 422 -2.12 -12.31 -32.08
N LYS A 423 -2.36 -11.26 -32.87
CA LYS A 423 -2.06 -11.34 -34.29
C LYS A 423 -0.56 -11.54 -34.48
N LYS A 424 -0.19 -12.53 -35.27
CA LYS A 424 1.19 -12.64 -35.76
C LYS A 424 1.48 -11.39 -36.58
N LEU A 425 2.46 -10.62 -36.15
CA LEU A 425 3.00 -9.47 -36.86
C LEU A 425 3.66 -9.92 -38.15
#